data_b22b3e57806f3d88f591a07465dfda24
#
_entry.id   b22b3e57806f3d88f591a07465dfda24
#
_cell.length_a   1.000
_cell.length_b   1.000
_cell.length_c   1.000
_cell.angle_alpha   90.00
_cell.angle_beta   90.00
_cell.angle_gamma   90.00
#
_symmetry.space_group_name_H-M   'P 1'
#
loop_
_entity.id
_entity.type
_entity.pdbx_description
1 polymer ?
#
loop_
_entity_poly.entity_id
_entity_poly.type
_entity_poly.pdbx_seq_one_letter_code
_entity_poly.pdbx_strand_id
1 'polypeptide(L)'
;MKLTSLALLTVAMTFGVNAADAPKELNLGILGGQNATQQIGDNQCVKDFFDKELNVDTKMRNSSDYSGVIQGLLGNKIDMVLSMSPASYASVYLQNPKAVDVVGIVVDDKDGSQGYHSVVIVKADSPYKKLEDLKGKSFGMADPDSTSGFLMPNQAFKKEFGGTVDDKYNNTFSSVTFSGGHEQDILGVLNGQFEGAVTWTSMIGDYDKGYTSGAFGRMMRMDQPDLMKKIRIIWQSPLIPNGPILVSNNLPADFKQKLVAAIKKLDKEDHS
;
A
#
# COMPACT_ATOMS: atom_id res chain seq x y z
N MET A 1 80.20 -19.24 -22.15
CA MET A 1 79.07 -18.41 -21.72
C MET A 1 77.76 -19.16 -21.99
N LYS A 2 77.11 -19.68 -20.95
CA LYS A 2 75.84 -20.39 -21.05
C LYS A 2 74.71 -19.43 -20.65
N LEU A 3 73.82 -19.07 -21.56
CA LEU A 3 72.61 -18.34 -21.24
C LEU A 3 71.54 -19.31 -20.69
N THR A 4 71.12 -19.07 -19.48
CA THR A 4 69.98 -19.75 -18.87
C THR A 4 68.73 -18.93 -19.15
N SER A 5 67.80 -19.47 -19.92
CA SER A 5 66.48 -18.90 -20.19
C SER A 5 65.58 -19.05 -18.96
N LEU A 6 65.13 -17.94 -18.41
CA LEU A 6 64.16 -17.87 -17.31
C LEU A 6 62.75 -17.85 -17.89
N ALA A 7 62.03 -18.94 -17.77
CA ALA A 7 60.62 -19.00 -18.19
C ALA A 7 59.74 -18.34 -17.13
N LEU A 8 59.10 -17.21 -17.45
CA LEU A 8 58.08 -16.58 -16.63
C LEU A 8 56.75 -17.33 -16.80
N LEU A 9 56.32 -18.01 -15.74
CA LEU A 9 55.02 -18.65 -15.66
C LEU A 9 54.00 -17.61 -15.21
N THR A 10 53.20 -17.07 -16.16
CA THR A 10 52.06 -16.19 -15.83
C THR A 10 50.86 -17.07 -15.43
N VAL A 11 50.58 -17.11 -14.12
CA VAL A 11 49.34 -17.70 -13.58
C VAL A 11 48.22 -16.70 -13.79
N ALA A 12 47.35 -16.94 -14.78
CA ALA A 12 46.11 -16.22 -14.98
C ALA A 12 45.13 -16.67 -13.90
N MET A 13 44.97 -15.87 -12.82
CA MET A 13 43.87 -16.05 -11.87
C MET A 13 42.57 -15.58 -12.57
N THR A 14 41.80 -16.54 -13.05
CA THR A 14 40.41 -16.31 -13.41
C THR A 14 39.61 -16.11 -12.12
N PHE A 15 39.30 -14.85 -11.78
CA PHE A 15 38.24 -14.57 -10.82
C PHE A 15 36.94 -14.99 -11.45
N GLY A 16 36.48 -16.18 -11.10
CA GLY A 16 35.10 -16.60 -11.38
C GLY A 16 34.18 -15.67 -10.58
N VAL A 17 33.51 -14.77 -11.27
CA VAL A 17 32.35 -14.08 -10.69
C VAL A 17 31.31 -15.17 -10.47
N ASN A 18 31.16 -15.65 -9.24
CA ASN A 18 30.02 -16.46 -8.87
C ASN A 18 28.78 -15.58 -9.06
N ALA A 19 28.07 -15.76 -10.17
CA ALA A 19 26.73 -15.27 -10.27
C ALA A 19 25.94 -15.93 -9.11
N ALA A 20 25.47 -15.14 -8.16
CA ALA A 20 24.62 -15.65 -7.10
C ALA A 20 23.44 -16.37 -7.78
N ASP A 21 23.15 -17.62 -7.35
CA ASP A 21 22.00 -18.34 -7.90
C ASP A 21 20.76 -17.48 -7.82
N ALA A 22 19.97 -17.46 -8.89
CA ALA A 22 18.72 -16.71 -8.94
C ALA A 22 17.81 -17.19 -7.78
N PRO A 23 17.12 -16.29 -7.06
CA PRO A 23 16.19 -16.68 -6.02
C PRO A 23 15.17 -17.69 -6.55
N LYS A 24 14.86 -18.71 -5.76
CA LYS A 24 13.79 -19.68 -6.09
C LYS A 24 12.42 -19.19 -5.66
N GLU A 25 12.38 -18.24 -4.74
CA GLU A 25 11.17 -17.62 -4.20
C GLU A 25 11.21 -16.11 -4.42
N LEU A 26 10.02 -15.52 -4.64
CA LEU A 26 9.79 -14.08 -4.65
C LEU A 26 8.73 -13.75 -3.59
N ASN A 27 9.09 -12.94 -2.60
CA ASN A 27 8.19 -12.56 -1.51
C ASN A 27 7.46 -11.25 -1.87
N LEU A 28 6.22 -11.36 -2.31
CA LEU A 28 5.33 -10.24 -2.63
C LEU A 28 4.58 -9.78 -1.36
N GLY A 29 4.91 -8.58 -0.88
CA GLY A 29 4.23 -7.97 0.26
C GLY A 29 2.88 -7.37 -0.15
N ILE A 30 1.87 -7.66 0.66
CA ILE A 30 0.51 -7.12 0.49
C ILE A 30 0.18 -6.33 1.74
N LEU A 31 -0.12 -5.02 1.57
CA LEU A 31 -0.50 -4.15 2.69
C LEU A 31 -1.74 -4.69 3.41
N GLY A 32 -1.70 -4.65 4.74
CA GLY A 32 -2.82 -5.00 5.59
C GLY A 32 -4.05 -4.08 5.43
N GLY A 33 -5.03 -4.28 6.29
CA GLY A 33 -6.20 -3.40 6.36
C GLY A 33 -7.34 -3.79 5.43
N GLN A 34 -7.31 -4.98 4.87
CA GLN A 34 -8.38 -5.61 4.08
C GLN A 34 -8.50 -7.08 4.47
N ASN A 35 -9.58 -7.74 4.01
CA ASN A 35 -9.72 -9.18 4.20
C ASN A 35 -8.58 -9.94 3.51
N ALA A 36 -7.78 -10.67 4.31
CA ALA A 36 -6.58 -11.37 3.83
C ALA A 36 -6.87 -12.40 2.74
N THR A 37 -7.93 -13.18 2.90
CA THR A 37 -8.32 -14.22 1.92
C THR A 37 -8.69 -13.59 0.58
N GLN A 38 -9.43 -12.49 0.61
CA GLN A 38 -9.80 -11.78 -0.61
C GLN A 38 -8.59 -11.14 -1.28
N GLN A 39 -7.69 -10.50 -0.51
CA GLN A 39 -6.46 -9.93 -1.08
C GLN A 39 -5.59 -10.98 -1.78
N ILE A 40 -5.48 -12.18 -1.21
CA ILE A 40 -4.78 -13.30 -1.85
C ILE A 40 -5.48 -13.69 -3.15
N GLY A 41 -6.81 -13.81 -3.14
CA GLY A 41 -7.59 -14.13 -4.35
C GLY A 41 -7.42 -13.08 -5.45
N ASP A 42 -7.56 -11.81 -5.11
CA ASP A 42 -7.44 -10.69 -6.05
C ASP A 42 -6.04 -10.55 -6.66
N ASN A 43 -4.99 -11.09 -5.99
CA ASN A 43 -3.61 -11.06 -6.47
C ASN A 43 -3.13 -12.41 -7.07
N GLN A 44 -4.01 -13.40 -7.24
CA GLN A 44 -3.61 -14.72 -7.75
C GLN A 44 -3.04 -14.64 -9.18
N CYS A 45 -3.66 -13.86 -10.05
CA CYS A 45 -3.17 -13.67 -11.43
C CYS A 45 -1.78 -13.02 -11.45
N VAL A 46 -1.52 -12.09 -10.55
CA VAL A 46 -0.21 -11.44 -10.39
C VAL A 46 0.85 -12.45 -9.92
N LYS A 47 0.49 -13.30 -8.95
CA LYS A 47 1.38 -14.39 -8.53
C LYS A 47 1.72 -15.32 -9.71
N ASP A 48 0.71 -15.83 -10.41
CA ASP A 48 0.87 -16.77 -11.52
C ASP A 48 1.72 -16.16 -12.66
N PHE A 49 1.56 -14.86 -12.90
CA PHE A 49 2.39 -14.12 -13.85
C PHE A 49 3.87 -14.13 -13.44
N PHE A 50 4.20 -13.76 -12.20
CA PHE A 50 5.60 -13.73 -11.76
C PHE A 50 6.21 -15.13 -11.68
N ASP A 51 5.45 -16.13 -11.25
CA ASP A 51 5.91 -17.52 -11.21
C ASP A 51 6.35 -17.98 -12.61
N LYS A 52 5.55 -17.70 -13.63
CA LYS A 52 5.83 -18.05 -15.01
C LYS A 52 6.96 -17.23 -15.62
N GLU A 53 6.91 -15.90 -15.45
CA GLU A 53 7.82 -14.97 -16.12
C GLU A 53 9.25 -15.05 -15.55
N LEU A 54 9.38 -15.30 -14.24
CA LEU A 54 10.67 -15.32 -13.56
C LEU A 54 11.15 -16.73 -13.19
N ASN A 55 10.32 -17.75 -13.39
CA ASN A 55 10.58 -19.13 -12.96
C ASN A 55 10.90 -19.22 -11.46
N VAL A 56 10.03 -18.63 -10.63
CA VAL A 56 10.10 -18.59 -9.16
C VAL A 56 8.81 -19.11 -8.55
N ASP A 57 8.80 -19.33 -7.24
CA ASP A 57 7.59 -19.54 -6.45
C ASP A 57 7.27 -18.23 -5.70
N THR A 58 6.31 -17.46 -6.20
CA THR A 58 5.89 -16.22 -5.56
C THR A 58 5.09 -16.52 -4.30
N LYS A 59 5.57 -16.03 -3.17
CA LYS A 59 4.91 -16.11 -1.86
C LYS A 59 4.24 -14.80 -1.54
N MET A 60 2.93 -14.78 -1.45
CA MET A 60 2.18 -13.62 -0.98
C MET A 60 2.36 -13.49 0.53
N ARG A 61 2.97 -12.39 0.97
CA ARG A 61 3.23 -12.06 2.37
C ARG A 61 2.22 -11.03 2.82
N ASN A 62 1.14 -11.52 3.40
CA ASN A 62 0.11 -10.67 3.99
C ASN A 62 0.46 -10.33 5.44
N SER A 63 0.08 -9.13 5.89
CA SER A 63 0.20 -8.67 7.26
C SER A 63 -1.15 -8.17 7.78
N SER A 64 -1.37 -8.24 9.09
CA SER A 64 -2.56 -7.68 9.74
C SER A 64 -2.60 -6.15 9.68
N ASP A 65 -1.42 -5.52 9.57
CA ASP A 65 -1.22 -4.07 9.58
C ASP A 65 -0.13 -3.65 8.58
N TYR A 66 0.02 -2.36 8.38
CA TYR A 66 1.01 -1.79 7.47
C TYR A 66 2.44 -1.93 8.02
N SER A 67 2.57 -1.89 9.35
CA SER A 67 3.88 -2.03 10.03
C SER A 67 4.55 -3.36 9.70
N GLY A 68 3.80 -4.47 9.62
CA GLY A 68 4.36 -5.77 9.25
C GLY A 68 4.99 -5.80 7.87
N VAL A 69 4.41 -5.09 6.88
CA VAL A 69 5.01 -4.98 5.54
C VAL A 69 6.25 -4.09 5.57
N ILE A 70 6.22 -2.97 6.31
CA ILE A 70 7.37 -2.09 6.52
C ILE A 70 8.54 -2.89 7.10
N GLN A 71 8.31 -3.62 8.20
CA GLN A 71 9.33 -4.44 8.85
C GLN A 71 9.78 -5.62 7.97
N GLY A 72 8.88 -6.17 7.18
CA GLY A 72 9.19 -7.21 6.19
C GLY A 72 10.19 -6.73 5.13
N LEU A 73 10.02 -5.52 4.60
CA LEU A 73 10.96 -4.89 3.66
C LEU A 73 12.31 -4.60 4.33
N LEU A 74 12.30 -3.97 5.51
CA LEU A 74 13.51 -3.64 6.27
C LEU A 74 14.28 -4.88 6.73
N GLY A 75 13.57 -5.97 7.05
CA GLY A 75 14.13 -7.24 7.49
C GLY A 75 14.44 -8.22 6.36
N ASN A 76 14.34 -7.81 5.09
CA ASN A 76 14.58 -8.64 3.90
C ASN A 76 13.71 -9.92 3.88
N LYS A 77 12.46 -9.81 4.35
CA LYS A 77 11.44 -10.88 4.29
C LYS A 77 10.40 -10.63 3.20
N ILE A 78 10.39 -9.43 2.66
CA ILE A 78 9.58 -9.00 1.52
C ILE A 78 10.55 -8.47 0.46
N ASP A 79 10.38 -8.94 -0.77
CA ASP A 79 11.24 -8.60 -1.91
C ASP A 79 10.65 -7.46 -2.75
N MET A 80 9.32 -7.37 -2.80
CA MET A 80 8.63 -6.33 -3.54
C MET A 80 7.25 -6.02 -2.96
N VAL A 81 6.75 -4.82 -3.25
CA VAL A 81 5.37 -4.38 -3.00
C VAL A 81 4.89 -3.62 -4.23
N LEU A 82 3.75 -4.01 -4.82
CA LEU A 82 3.23 -3.39 -6.04
C LEU A 82 2.55 -2.03 -5.81
N SER A 83 2.02 -1.80 -4.62
CA SER A 83 1.37 -0.54 -4.27
C SER A 83 1.57 -0.25 -2.79
N MET A 84 2.65 0.44 -2.47
CA MET A 84 2.94 0.82 -1.09
C MET A 84 2.25 2.15 -0.77
N SER A 85 1.62 2.28 0.40
CA SER A 85 1.15 3.59 0.87
C SER A 85 2.30 4.61 0.88
N PRO A 86 2.13 5.84 0.37
CA PRO A 86 3.21 6.84 0.40
C PRO A 86 3.74 7.12 1.81
N ALA A 87 2.89 7.11 2.86
CA ALA A 87 3.32 7.25 4.25
C ALA A 87 4.17 6.05 4.70
N SER A 88 3.75 4.82 4.36
CA SER A 88 4.51 3.61 4.66
C SER A 88 5.86 3.58 3.94
N TYR A 89 5.91 4.02 2.68
CA TYR A 89 7.19 4.19 1.98
C TYR A 89 8.09 5.20 2.68
N ALA A 90 7.54 6.34 3.13
CA ALA A 90 8.30 7.32 3.91
C ALA A 90 8.85 6.69 5.21
N SER A 91 8.07 5.86 5.89
CA SER A 91 8.52 5.12 7.09
C SER A 91 9.69 4.17 6.78
N VAL A 92 9.66 3.45 5.65
CA VAL A 92 10.79 2.62 5.19
C VAL A 92 12.01 3.49 4.90
N TYR A 93 11.83 4.56 4.12
CA TYR A 93 12.93 5.44 3.70
C TYR A 93 13.62 6.12 4.88
N LEU A 94 12.87 6.61 5.86
CA LEU A 94 13.42 7.26 7.05
C LEU A 94 14.22 6.30 7.92
N GLN A 95 13.87 5.02 7.97
CA GLN A 95 14.61 4.00 8.73
C GLN A 95 15.83 3.49 7.96
N ASN A 96 15.71 3.26 6.66
CA ASN A 96 16.80 2.84 5.79
C ASN A 96 16.56 3.29 4.34
N PRO A 97 17.16 4.42 3.92
CA PRO A 97 16.97 4.97 2.57
C PRO A 97 17.54 4.07 1.45
N LYS A 98 18.29 3.02 1.83
CA LYS A 98 18.87 2.05 0.89
C LYS A 98 18.17 0.70 0.90
N ALA A 99 17.08 0.53 1.64
CA ALA A 99 16.37 -0.75 1.75
C ALA A 99 15.71 -1.16 0.44
N VAL A 100 15.13 -0.20 -0.28
CA VAL A 100 14.32 -0.44 -1.48
C VAL A 100 14.60 0.61 -2.55
N ASP A 101 14.34 0.24 -3.82
CA ASP A 101 14.21 1.20 -4.91
C ASP A 101 12.74 1.38 -5.28
N VAL A 102 12.36 2.60 -5.65
CA VAL A 102 11.10 2.91 -6.31
C VAL A 102 11.29 2.65 -7.81
N VAL A 103 10.54 1.69 -8.36
CA VAL A 103 10.67 1.27 -9.78
C VAL A 103 9.52 1.76 -10.65
N GLY A 104 8.46 2.30 -10.04
CA GLY A 104 7.30 2.88 -10.71
C GLY A 104 6.26 3.34 -9.71
N ILE A 105 5.13 3.81 -10.22
CA ILE A 105 3.89 4.08 -9.48
C ILE A 105 2.74 3.35 -10.16
N VAL A 106 1.74 2.97 -9.37
CA VAL A 106 0.53 2.34 -9.91
C VAL A 106 -0.32 3.38 -10.64
N VAL A 107 -0.87 2.99 -11.76
CA VAL A 107 -1.93 3.72 -12.47
C VAL A 107 -3.19 2.85 -12.41
N ASP A 108 -4.34 3.43 -12.14
CA ASP A 108 -5.59 2.66 -12.10
C ASP A 108 -5.96 2.22 -13.53
N ASP A 109 -6.17 0.94 -13.72
CA ASP A 109 -6.45 0.33 -15.03
C ASP A 109 -7.83 0.70 -15.60
N LYS A 110 -8.77 1.09 -14.73
CA LYS A 110 -10.16 1.39 -15.13
C LYS A 110 -10.33 2.82 -15.65
N ASP A 111 -9.56 3.76 -15.12
CA ASP A 111 -9.76 5.19 -15.44
C ASP A 111 -8.46 5.96 -15.69
N GLY A 112 -7.30 5.29 -15.63
CA GLY A 112 -5.99 5.91 -15.83
C GLY A 112 -5.57 6.86 -14.73
N SER A 113 -6.24 6.87 -13.57
CA SER A 113 -5.92 7.79 -12.49
C SER A 113 -4.57 7.47 -11.85
N GLN A 114 -3.81 8.54 -11.56
CA GLN A 114 -2.52 8.48 -10.91
C GLN A 114 -2.59 8.86 -9.43
N GLY A 115 -3.81 8.95 -8.89
CA GLY A 115 -4.03 9.35 -7.52
C GLY A 115 -5.45 9.09 -7.04
N TYR A 116 -5.64 9.28 -5.75
CA TYR A 116 -6.89 9.02 -5.04
C TYR A 116 -7.09 10.05 -3.92
N HIS A 117 -8.19 9.95 -3.18
CA HIS A 117 -8.51 10.85 -2.08
C HIS A 117 -8.76 10.08 -0.78
N SER A 118 -8.30 10.65 0.31
CA SER A 118 -8.83 10.34 1.64
C SER A 118 -10.17 11.04 1.80
N VAL A 119 -11.14 10.36 2.38
CA VAL A 119 -12.47 10.93 2.65
C VAL A 119 -12.89 10.61 4.08
N VAL A 120 -13.64 11.54 4.69
CA VAL A 120 -14.34 11.29 5.95
C VAL A 120 -15.79 10.97 5.66
N ILE A 121 -16.26 9.87 6.22
CA ILE A 121 -17.61 9.37 6.07
C ILE A 121 -18.36 9.40 7.41
N VAL A 122 -19.67 9.54 7.31
CA VAL A 122 -20.64 9.42 8.40
C VAL A 122 -21.86 8.64 7.91
N LYS A 123 -22.77 8.21 8.80
CA LYS A 123 -24.07 7.68 8.36
C LYS A 123 -24.86 8.72 7.57
N ALA A 124 -25.55 8.28 6.52
CA ALA A 124 -26.33 9.17 5.65
C ALA A 124 -27.46 9.91 6.39
N ASP A 125 -28.07 9.24 7.39
CA ASP A 125 -29.15 9.77 8.24
C ASP A 125 -28.66 10.58 9.44
N SER A 126 -27.32 10.66 9.66
CA SER A 126 -26.74 11.44 10.75
C SER A 126 -26.91 12.95 10.50
N PRO A 127 -26.90 13.78 11.57
CA PRO A 127 -26.94 15.23 11.44
C PRO A 127 -25.62 15.83 10.92
N TYR A 128 -24.53 15.04 10.89
CA TYR A 128 -23.19 15.54 10.57
C TYR A 128 -23.00 15.81 9.09
N LYS A 129 -22.52 17.01 8.74
CA LYS A 129 -22.35 17.48 7.34
C LYS A 129 -20.97 18.01 7.02
N LYS A 130 -20.15 18.27 8.03
CA LYS A 130 -18.78 18.80 7.94
C LYS A 130 -17.95 18.30 9.10
N LEU A 131 -16.62 18.49 9.04
CA LEU A 131 -15.69 17.97 10.08
C LEU A 131 -16.02 18.51 11.47
N GLU A 132 -16.38 19.78 11.58
CA GLU A 132 -16.65 20.43 12.86
C GLU A 132 -17.84 19.80 13.62
N ASP A 133 -18.76 19.18 12.89
CA ASP A 133 -19.92 18.50 13.49
C ASP A 133 -19.50 17.23 14.25
N LEU A 134 -18.26 16.76 14.03
CA LEU A 134 -17.70 15.59 14.71
C LEU A 134 -17.01 15.92 16.04
N LYS A 135 -17.04 17.19 16.48
CA LYS A 135 -16.57 17.56 17.81
C LYS A 135 -17.28 16.75 18.89
N GLY A 136 -16.49 16.17 19.82
CA GLY A 136 -17.00 15.34 20.89
C GLY A 136 -17.54 13.98 20.48
N LYS A 137 -17.31 13.55 19.24
CA LYS A 137 -17.80 12.28 18.69
C LYS A 137 -16.68 11.23 18.66
N SER A 138 -17.05 9.94 18.57
CA SER A 138 -16.11 8.85 18.33
C SER A 138 -15.68 8.85 16.87
N PHE A 139 -14.40 8.56 16.62
CA PHE A 139 -13.82 8.62 15.27
C PHE A 139 -12.94 7.42 14.97
N GLY A 140 -13.11 6.82 13.77
CA GLY A 140 -12.30 5.71 13.26
C GLY A 140 -11.20 6.19 12.31
N MET A 141 -9.99 5.67 12.49
CA MET A 141 -8.86 5.79 11.58
C MET A 141 -8.37 4.41 11.19
N ALA A 142 -7.85 4.25 9.95
CA ALA A 142 -7.51 2.94 9.43
C ALA A 142 -6.24 2.38 10.09
N ASP A 143 -5.09 2.98 9.78
CA ASP A 143 -3.77 2.49 10.23
C ASP A 143 -2.80 3.68 10.39
N PRO A 144 -1.96 3.72 11.42
CA PRO A 144 -1.00 4.81 11.65
C PRO A 144 -0.03 5.07 10.49
N ASP A 145 0.32 4.04 9.72
CA ASP A 145 1.21 4.13 8.56
C ASP A 145 0.45 4.35 7.23
N SER A 146 -0.88 4.57 7.29
CA SER A 146 -1.69 4.85 6.10
C SER A 146 -1.69 6.34 5.74
N THR A 147 -1.50 6.65 4.45
CA THR A 147 -1.60 8.01 3.94
C THR A 147 -3.02 8.54 4.04
N SER A 148 -3.99 7.83 3.45
CA SER A 148 -5.41 8.23 3.44
C SER A 148 -6.15 7.87 4.72
N GLY A 149 -5.73 6.80 5.39
CA GLY A 149 -6.37 6.33 6.62
C GLY A 149 -5.89 7.04 7.89
N PHE A 150 -4.83 7.85 7.80
CA PHE A 150 -4.31 8.58 8.95
C PHE A 150 -3.63 9.91 8.59
N LEU A 151 -2.55 9.90 7.79
CA LEU A 151 -1.70 11.09 7.63
C LEU A 151 -2.48 12.30 7.11
N MET A 152 -3.24 12.14 6.04
CA MET A 152 -3.99 13.24 5.42
C MET A 152 -5.13 13.75 6.30
N PRO A 153 -6.01 12.89 6.87
CA PRO A 153 -7.05 13.36 7.79
C PRO A 153 -6.46 13.97 9.07
N ASN A 154 -5.35 13.44 9.60
CA ASN A 154 -4.68 14.02 10.76
C ASN A 154 -4.21 15.47 10.50
N GLN A 155 -3.69 15.75 9.30
CA GLN A 155 -3.34 17.12 8.90
C GLN A 155 -4.57 18.03 8.75
N ALA A 156 -5.68 17.50 8.24
CA ALA A 156 -6.93 18.25 8.18
C ALA A 156 -7.46 18.58 9.57
N PHE A 157 -7.43 17.64 10.50
CA PHE A 157 -7.83 17.85 11.89
C PHE A 157 -6.95 18.85 12.62
N LYS A 158 -5.61 18.78 12.37
CA LYS A 158 -4.70 19.80 12.89
C LYS A 158 -5.07 21.21 12.42
N LYS A 159 -5.40 21.35 11.15
CA LYS A 159 -5.82 22.64 10.58
C LYS A 159 -7.16 23.11 11.13
N GLU A 160 -8.13 22.20 11.25
CA GLU A 160 -9.50 22.53 11.64
C GLU A 160 -9.67 22.71 13.14
N PHE A 161 -9.03 21.87 13.94
CA PHE A 161 -9.21 21.79 15.39
C PHE A 161 -8.00 22.23 16.20
N GLY A 162 -6.86 22.43 15.56
CA GLY A 162 -5.59 22.77 16.23
C GLY A 162 -4.94 21.59 16.95
N GLY A 163 -5.45 20.37 16.79
CA GLY A 163 -4.98 19.17 17.47
C GLY A 163 -4.54 18.06 16.53
N THR A 164 -3.74 17.12 17.06
CA THR A 164 -3.28 15.90 16.37
C THR A 164 -3.46 14.68 17.27
N VAL A 165 -3.15 13.48 16.75
CA VAL A 165 -3.22 12.25 17.56
C VAL A 165 -2.31 12.31 18.80
N ASP A 166 -1.15 12.96 18.70
CA ASP A 166 -0.17 13.05 19.80
C ASP A 166 -0.69 13.87 20.99
N ASP A 167 -1.48 14.91 20.71
CA ASP A 167 -2.13 15.74 21.75
C ASP A 167 -3.60 15.35 21.97
N LYS A 168 -4.00 14.17 21.50
CA LYS A 168 -5.36 13.65 21.55
C LYS A 168 -6.38 14.61 20.92
N TYR A 169 -5.95 15.31 19.85
CA TYR A 169 -6.76 16.32 19.14
C TYR A 169 -7.31 17.41 20.09
N ASN A 170 -6.55 17.80 21.12
CA ASN A 170 -6.98 18.73 22.16
C ASN A 170 -8.36 18.36 22.78
N ASN A 171 -8.60 17.05 22.94
CA ASN A 171 -9.90 16.50 23.37
C ASN A 171 -11.07 16.84 22.41
N THR A 172 -10.77 17.08 21.11
CA THR A 172 -11.80 17.40 20.12
C THR A 172 -12.76 16.23 19.91
N PHE A 173 -12.24 15.01 19.85
CA PHE A 173 -13.03 13.79 19.77
C PHE A 173 -13.23 13.15 21.15
N SER A 174 -14.34 12.45 21.36
CA SER A 174 -14.54 11.62 22.57
C SER A 174 -13.59 10.42 22.59
N SER A 175 -13.30 9.86 21.43
CA SER A 175 -12.32 8.80 21.22
C SER A 175 -11.84 8.78 19.78
N VAL A 176 -10.58 8.36 19.58
CA VAL A 176 -10.04 8.01 18.27
C VAL A 176 -9.50 6.59 18.34
N THR A 177 -9.92 5.75 17.39
CA THR A 177 -9.54 4.33 17.33
C THR A 177 -8.96 3.99 15.97
N PHE A 178 -7.81 3.34 15.94
CA PHE A 178 -7.30 2.72 14.72
C PHE A 178 -8.00 1.36 14.53
N SER A 179 -8.80 1.26 13.47
CA SER A 179 -9.65 0.09 13.19
C SER A 179 -8.88 -1.08 12.54
N GLY A 180 -7.66 -0.80 12.08
CA GLY A 180 -6.82 -1.75 11.33
C GLY A 180 -7.01 -1.67 9.81
N GLY A 181 -8.01 -0.94 9.29
CA GLY A 181 -8.19 -0.80 7.84
C GLY A 181 -9.42 -0.03 7.39
N HIS A 182 -9.44 0.27 6.10
CA HIS A 182 -10.46 1.12 5.49
C HIS A 182 -11.86 0.49 5.48
N GLU A 183 -11.95 -0.82 5.33
CA GLU A 183 -13.21 -1.56 5.34
C GLU A 183 -13.77 -1.64 6.76
N GLN A 184 -12.89 -1.83 7.75
CA GLN A 184 -13.23 -1.82 9.17
C GLN A 184 -13.78 -0.45 9.60
N ASP A 185 -13.20 0.64 9.07
CA ASP A 185 -13.71 1.99 9.30
C ASP A 185 -15.13 2.18 8.75
N ILE A 186 -15.39 1.71 7.53
CA ILE A 186 -16.73 1.74 6.92
C ILE A 186 -17.71 0.94 7.78
N LEU A 187 -17.36 -0.29 8.15
CA LEU A 187 -18.19 -1.15 9.00
C LEU A 187 -18.43 -0.52 10.37
N GLY A 188 -17.42 0.09 10.95
CA GLY A 188 -17.52 0.81 12.23
C GLY A 188 -18.56 1.93 12.20
N VAL A 189 -18.60 2.70 11.11
CA VAL A 189 -19.64 3.72 10.89
C VAL A 189 -21.01 3.08 10.72
N LEU A 190 -21.16 2.06 9.87
CA LEU A 190 -22.44 1.38 9.63
C LEU A 190 -23.01 0.78 10.91
N ASN A 191 -22.16 0.17 11.75
CA ASN A 191 -22.54 -0.46 13.00
C ASN A 191 -22.69 0.52 14.18
N GLY A 192 -22.35 1.81 13.99
CA GLY A 192 -22.44 2.82 15.02
C GLY A 192 -21.35 2.76 16.10
N GLN A 193 -20.23 2.11 15.80
CA GLN A 193 -19.02 2.14 16.64
C GLN A 193 -18.32 3.50 16.56
N PHE A 194 -18.35 4.11 15.37
CA PHE A 194 -17.85 5.45 15.09
C PHE A 194 -18.96 6.32 14.52
N GLU A 195 -19.02 7.58 14.96
CA GLU A 195 -19.90 8.57 14.36
C GLU A 195 -19.32 9.12 13.05
N GLY A 196 -18.00 9.10 12.89
CA GLY A 196 -17.30 9.36 11.65
C GLY A 196 -16.07 8.49 11.55
N ALA A 197 -15.62 8.21 10.33
CA ALA A 197 -14.37 7.48 10.07
C ALA A 197 -13.75 7.89 8.74
N VAL A 198 -12.50 7.50 8.54
CA VAL A 198 -11.78 7.74 7.29
C VAL A 198 -11.84 6.53 6.37
N THR A 199 -11.80 6.80 5.06
CA THR A 199 -11.55 5.78 4.05
C THR A 199 -10.94 6.42 2.80
N TRP A 200 -10.91 5.71 1.66
CA TRP A 200 -10.35 6.24 0.42
C TRP A 200 -11.19 5.87 -0.80
N THR A 201 -11.10 6.71 -1.83
CA THR A 201 -11.75 6.49 -3.12
C THR A 201 -11.07 7.33 -4.21
N SER A 202 -11.20 6.89 -5.46
CA SER A 202 -10.75 7.68 -6.62
C SER A 202 -11.52 8.98 -6.81
N MET A 203 -12.75 9.08 -6.31
CA MET A 203 -13.72 10.16 -6.62
C MET A 203 -14.03 10.28 -8.11
N ILE A 204 -13.70 9.27 -8.91
CA ILE A 204 -13.96 9.19 -10.35
C ILE A 204 -15.08 8.18 -10.59
N GLY A 205 -15.95 8.48 -11.53
CA GLY A 205 -17.09 7.62 -11.85
C GLY A 205 -18.34 7.93 -11.03
N ASP A 206 -19.23 6.96 -10.96
CA ASP A 206 -20.56 7.08 -10.38
C ASP A 206 -20.52 6.88 -8.85
N TYR A 207 -21.04 7.87 -8.13
CA TYR A 207 -21.19 7.81 -6.68
C TYR A 207 -21.97 6.57 -6.23
N ASP A 208 -23.15 6.33 -6.86
CA ASP A 208 -24.04 5.23 -6.46
C ASP A 208 -23.42 3.84 -6.68
N LYS A 209 -22.36 3.76 -7.48
CA LYS A 209 -21.56 2.55 -7.72
C LYS A 209 -20.29 2.46 -6.86
N GLY A 210 -20.08 3.43 -5.97
CA GLY A 210 -18.90 3.49 -5.10
C GLY A 210 -17.62 3.96 -5.79
N TYR A 211 -17.78 4.72 -6.90
CA TYR A 211 -16.70 5.18 -7.78
C TYR A 211 -15.95 4.04 -8.52
N THR A 212 -14.99 4.38 -9.34
CA THR A 212 -14.22 3.40 -10.15
C THR A 212 -13.30 2.55 -9.29
N SER A 213 -12.59 3.17 -8.33
CA SER A 213 -11.71 2.48 -7.39
C SER A 213 -11.84 3.04 -5.98
N GLY A 214 -11.51 2.20 -4.99
CA GLY A 214 -11.58 2.55 -3.58
C GLY A 214 -12.24 1.50 -2.71
N ALA A 215 -12.34 1.80 -1.42
CA ALA A 215 -12.93 0.90 -0.45
C ALA A 215 -14.43 0.69 -0.67
N PHE A 216 -15.15 1.70 -1.16
CA PHE A 216 -16.60 1.61 -1.35
C PHE A 216 -16.99 0.53 -2.36
N GLY A 217 -16.43 0.57 -3.56
CA GLY A 217 -16.73 -0.40 -4.60
C GLY A 217 -16.39 -1.83 -4.19
N ARG A 218 -15.32 -2.03 -3.40
CA ARG A 218 -14.99 -3.34 -2.83
C ARG A 218 -16.06 -3.81 -1.85
N MET A 219 -16.43 -2.97 -0.89
CA MET A 219 -17.47 -3.30 0.11
C MET A 219 -18.82 -3.61 -0.54
N MET A 220 -19.18 -2.88 -1.60
CA MET A 220 -20.43 -3.14 -2.32
C MET A 220 -20.44 -4.50 -3.02
N ARG A 221 -19.30 -4.93 -3.57
CA ARG A 221 -19.18 -6.26 -4.19
C ARG A 221 -19.15 -7.41 -3.19
N MET A 222 -18.73 -7.14 -1.96
CA MET A 222 -18.67 -8.17 -0.90
C MET A 222 -20.06 -8.48 -0.33
N ASP A 223 -20.63 -7.51 0.40
CA ASP A 223 -21.87 -7.74 1.17
C ASP A 223 -22.69 -6.47 1.46
N GLN A 224 -22.26 -5.32 0.94
CA GLN A 224 -22.89 -4.02 1.20
C GLN A 224 -23.39 -3.33 -0.10
N PRO A 225 -24.28 -3.95 -0.92
CA PRO A 225 -24.64 -3.42 -2.23
C PRO A 225 -25.28 -2.01 -2.17
N ASP A 226 -25.92 -1.65 -1.05
CA ASP A 226 -26.55 -0.36 -0.80
C ASP A 226 -25.69 0.60 0.02
N LEU A 227 -24.37 0.36 0.11
CA LEU A 227 -23.46 1.15 0.96
C LEU A 227 -23.61 2.64 0.77
N MET A 228 -23.59 3.11 -0.49
CA MET A 228 -23.60 4.54 -0.81
C MET A 228 -24.88 5.26 -0.41
N LYS A 229 -25.99 4.54 -0.21
CA LYS A 229 -27.22 5.08 0.38
C LYS A 229 -27.17 5.20 1.91
N LYS A 230 -26.28 4.44 2.56
CA LYS A 230 -26.16 4.36 4.03
C LYS A 230 -25.12 5.32 4.59
N ILE A 231 -24.22 5.84 3.75
CA ILE A 231 -23.15 6.75 4.16
C ILE A 231 -23.23 8.09 3.44
N ARG A 232 -22.52 9.07 3.97
CA ARG A 232 -22.29 10.39 3.38
C ARG A 232 -20.82 10.76 3.52
N ILE A 233 -20.20 11.26 2.46
CA ILE A 233 -18.89 11.89 2.51
C ILE A 233 -19.07 13.33 2.96
N ILE A 234 -18.35 13.75 4.00
CA ILE A 234 -18.40 15.11 4.56
C ILE A 234 -17.10 15.89 4.42
N TRP A 235 -16.03 15.22 4.00
CA TRP A 235 -14.72 15.82 3.73
C TRP A 235 -13.94 14.98 2.74
N GLN A 236 -13.06 15.63 1.99
CA GLN A 236 -12.15 15.03 1.02
C GLN A 236 -10.80 15.73 1.07
N SER A 237 -9.72 14.96 0.97
CA SER A 237 -8.36 15.47 0.88
C SER A 237 -8.05 16.07 -0.50
N PRO A 238 -6.97 16.87 -0.64
CA PRO A 238 -6.28 17.00 -1.92
C PRO A 238 -5.91 15.63 -2.49
N LEU A 239 -5.63 15.58 -3.81
CA LEU A 239 -5.20 14.36 -4.49
C LEU A 239 -3.93 13.80 -3.85
N ILE A 240 -3.96 12.51 -3.52
CA ILE A 240 -2.84 11.72 -3.01
C ILE A 240 -2.29 10.92 -4.20
N PRO A 241 -1.01 10.99 -4.52
CA PRO A 241 -0.43 10.14 -5.56
C PRO A 241 -0.65 8.64 -5.23
N ASN A 242 -0.88 7.83 -6.26
CA ASN A 242 -0.94 6.38 -6.08
C ASN A 242 0.38 5.84 -5.51
N GLY A 243 0.31 4.66 -4.92
CA GLY A 243 1.43 4.07 -4.21
C GLY A 243 2.61 3.72 -5.10
N PRO A 244 3.85 3.92 -4.63
CA PRO A 244 5.03 3.46 -5.34
C PRO A 244 5.12 1.94 -5.37
N ILE A 245 5.69 1.43 -6.47
CA ILE A 245 6.14 0.04 -6.60
C ILE A 245 7.55 -0.03 -6.04
N LEU A 246 7.73 -0.86 -5.02
CA LEU A 246 8.99 -1.01 -4.30
C LEU A 246 9.64 -2.36 -4.60
N VAL A 247 10.95 -2.36 -4.80
CA VAL A 247 11.76 -3.57 -4.96
C VAL A 247 12.96 -3.50 -4.00
N SER A 248 13.17 -4.58 -3.26
CA SER A 248 14.27 -4.70 -2.28
C SER A 248 15.64 -4.57 -2.94
N ASN A 249 16.53 -3.82 -2.32
CA ASN A 249 17.92 -3.71 -2.75
C ASN A 249 18.78 -4.90 -2.32
N ASN A 250 18.22 -5.84 -1.53
CA ASN A 250 18.89 -7.06 -1.14
C ASN A 250 18.84 -8.18 -2.21
N LEU A 251 18.02 -7.99 -3.26
CA LEU A 251 17.95 -8.94 -4.37
C LEU A 251 19.24 -8.89 -5.22
N PRO A 252 19.69 -10.05 -5.77
CA PRO A 252 20.77 -10.08 -6.74
C PRO A 252 20.48 -9.14 -7.91
N ALA A 253 21.49 -8.37 -8.35
CA ALA A 253 21.32 -7.32 -9.34
C ALA A 253 20.67 -7.81 -10.66
N ASP A 254 21.10 -8.97 -11.17
CA ASP A 254 20.55 -9.56 -12.39
C ASP A 254 19.09 -9.98 -12.23
N PHE A 255 18.74 -10.54 -11.06
CA PHE A 255 17.36 -10.91 -10.77
C PHE A 255 16.47 -9.68 -10.61
N LYS A 256 16.97 -8.64 -9.92
CA LYS A 256 16.26 -7.36 -9.80
C LYS A 256 15.96 -6.71 -11.15
N GLN A 257 16.91 -6.75 -12.10
CA GLN A 257 16.68 -6.25 -13.46
C GLN A 257 15.55 -7.04 -14.16
N LYS A 258 15.56 -8.38 -14.06
CA LYS A 258 14.49 -9.24 -14.60
C LYS A 258 13.14 -8.93 -13.95
N LEU A 259 13.10 -8.75 -12.62
CA LEU A 259 11.89 -8.41 -11.89
C LEU A 259 11.32 -7.06 -12.33
N VAL A 260 12.15 -6.04 -12.49
CA VAL A 260 11.72 -4.71 -13.00
C VAL A 260 11.20 -4.81 -14.44
N ALA A 261 11.83 -5.64 -15.27
CA ALA A 261 11.34 -5.89 -16.64
C ALA A 261 9.98 -6.62 -16.63
N ALA A 262 9.79 -7.59 -15.74
CA ALA A 262 8.53 -8.30 -15.55
C ALA A 262 7.42 -7.36 -15.06
N ILE A 263 7.71 -6.47 -14.10
CA ILE A 263 6.74 -5.44 -13.62
C ILE A 263 6.25 -4.57 -14.78
N LYS A 264 7.16 -4.13 -15.68
CA LYS A 264 6.79 -3.33 -16.86
C LYS A 264 6.00 -4.12 -17.91
N LYS A 265 6.12 -5.44 -17.92
CA LYS A 265 5.36 -6.33 -18.80
C LYS A 265 3.97 -6.57 -18.23
N LEU A 266 3.84 -6.72 -16.90
CA LEU A 266 2.57 -6.86 -16.21
C LEU A 266 1.58 -5.74 -16.56
N ASP A 267 2.05 -4.49 -16.69
CA ASP A 267 1.26 -3.33 -17.11
C ASP A 267 0.63 -3.43 -18.52
N LYS A 268 1.16 -4.31 -19.37
CA LYS A 268 0.74 -4.44 -20.79
C LYS A 268 -0.09 -5.68 -21.07
N GLU A 269 -0.21 -6.58 -20.12
CA GLU A 269 -1.00 -7.79 -20.28
C GLU A 269 -2.42 -7.55 -19.79
N ASP A 270 -3.41 -8.03 -20.55
CA ASP A 270 -4.80 -8.07 -20.10
C ASP A 270 -4.94 -9.21 -19.09
N HIS A 271 -5.17 -8.83 -17.83
CA HIS A 271 -5.33 -9.75 -16.70
C HIS A 271 -6.80 -9.92 -16.29
N SER A 272 -7.75 -9.60 -17.20
CA SER A 272 -9.19 -9.77 -17.00
C SER A 272 -9.64 -11.23 -16.97
#